data_8f48fa24eb9ada9201cbcf92e349c979
#
_entry.id   8f48fa24eb9ada9201cbcf92e349c979
#
_cell.length_a   1.000
_cell.length_b   1.000
_cell.length_c   1.000
_cell.angle_alpha   90.00
_cell.angle_beta   90.00
_cell.angle_gamma   90.00
#
_symmetry.space_group_name_H-M   'P 1'
#
loop_
_entity.id
_entity.type
_entity.pdbx_description
1 polymer ?
#
loop_
_entity_poly.entity_id
_entity_poly.type
_entity_poly.pdbx_seq_one_letter_code
_entity_poly.pdbx_strand_id
1 'polypeptide(L)'
;SMEYFGYCKDPETAENTKRFVLSEGNPYYYKGKKADGIGSPHTRFGYVWPLSMAVRGLIASAKEEKLKALEQIAATTGGKNMIHESFFCDDDSLYTREWFSWANAMYAELFLDYLGYELIK
;
A
#
# COMPACT_ATOMS: atom_id res chain seq x y z
N SER A 1 3.99 2.56 8.86
CA SER A 1 2.96 3.54 9.23
C SER A 1 3.38 4.55 10.30
N MET A 2 4.50 4.35 11.03
CA MET A 2 4.98 5.34 12.01
C MET A 2 5.27 6.71 11.36
N GLU A 3 5.87 6.70 10.20
CA GLU A 3 6.13 7.92 9.41
C GLU A 3 4.83 8.61 9.00
N TYR A 4 3.83 7.85 8.53
CA TYR A 4 2.52 8.36 8.17
C TYR A 4 1.83 9.09 9.35
N PHE A 5 1.97 8.55 10.56
CA PHE A 5 1.42 9.16 11.78
C PHE A 5 2.31 10.23 12.41
N GLY A 6 3.45 10.54 11.82
CA GLY A 6 4.37 11.57 12.32
C GLY A 6 5.16 11.16 13.58
N TYR A 7 5.19 9.88 13.91
CA TYR A 7 5.96 9.40 15.08
C TYR A 7 7.45 9.26 14.83
N CYS A 8 7.86 9.06 13.59
CA CYS A 8 9.26 8.88 13.25
C CYS A 8 9.90 10.25 12.96
N LYS A 9 10.67 10.75 13.91
CA LYS A 9 11.37 12.04 13.80
C LYS A 9 12.79 11.94 13.25
N ASP A 10 13.33 10.71 13.20
CA ASP A 10 14.66 10.44 12.68
C ASP A 10 14.59 9.93 11.24
N PRO A 11 15.06 10.73 10.26
CA PRO A 11 14.99 10.34 8.84
C PRO A 11 15.76 9.06 8.51
N GLU A 12 16.88 8.79 9.19
CA GLU A 12 17.67 7.58 8.96
C GLU A 12 16.90 6.33 9.41
N THR A 13 16.29 6.39 10.59
CA THR A 13 15.43 5.30 11.10
C THR A 13 14.23 5.06 10.19
N ALA A 14 13.59 6.13 9.69
CA ALA A 14 12.47 6.02 8.76
C ALA A 14 12.88 5.31 7.47
N GLU A 15 13.98 5.72 6.86
CA GLU A 15 14.50 5.12 5.61
C GLU A 15 14.94 3.67 5.81
N ASN A 16 15.62 3.36 6.90
CA ASN A 16 16.03 2.00 7.24
C ASN A 16 14.82 1.09 7.44
N THR A 17 13.78 1.57 8.13
CA THR A 17 12.54 0.84 8.33
C THR A 17 11.83 0.59 6.99
N LYS A 18 11.69 1.62 6.16
CA LYS A 18 11.10 1.51 4.82
C LYS A 18 11.83 0.46 3.98
N ARG A 19 13.14 0.52 3.95
CA ARG A 19 13.98 -0.43 3.21
C ARG A 19 13.81 -1.86 3.71
N PHE A 20 13.77 -2.07 5.02
CA PHE A 20 13.56 -3.39 5.62
C PHE A 20 12.17 -3.95 5.28
N VAL A 21 11.10 -3.20 5.50
CA VAL A 21 9.73 -3.70 5.29
C VAL A 21 9.40 -4.00 3.82
N LEU A 22 10.14 -3.39 2.88
CA LEU A 22 9.99 -3.60 1.44
C LEU A 22 11.09 -4.53 0.88
N SER A 23 11.68 -5.38 1.71
CA SER A 23 12.72 -6.33 1.31
C SER A 23 12.37 -7.75 1.71
N GLU A 24 13.11 -8.70 1.16
CA GLU A 24 13.00 -10.13 1.50
C GLU A 24 13.32 -10.44 2.98
N GLY A 25 13.93 -9.50 3.70
CA GLY A 25 14.11 -9.60 5.15
C GLY A 25 12.79 -9.52 5.93
N ASN A 26 11.74 -8.98 5.33
CA ASN A 26 10.40 -8.98 5.91
C ASN A 26 9.63 -10.22 5.40
N PRO A 27 9.26 -11.17 6.28
CA PRO A 27 8.57 -12.39 5.87
C PRO A 27 7.18 -12.16 5.29
N TYR A 28 6.64 -10.95 5.42
CA TYR A 28 5.35 -10.54 4.86
C TYR A 28 5.48 -9.68 3.60
N TYR A 29 6.68 -9.43 3.10
CA TYR A 29 6.86 -8.80 1.81
C TYR A 29 6.72 -9.84 0.70
N TYR A 30 5.80 -9.60 -0.22
CA TYR A 30 5.53 -10.47 -1.36
C TYR A 30 5.72 -9.71 -2.66
N LYS A 31 6.29 -10.38 -3.64
CA LYS A 31 6.49 -9.85 -4.99
C LYS A 31 5.95 -10.87 -5.99
N GLY A 32 4.92 -10.49 -6.70
CA GLY A 32 4.27 -11.34 -7.68
C GLY A 32 4.11 -10.69 -9.05
N LYS A 33 3.37 -11.35 -9.92
CA LYS A 33 3.15 -10.91 -11.31
C LYS A 33 2.29 -9.67 -11.41
N LYS A 34 1.35 -9.49 -10.48
CA LYS A 34 0.39 -8.38 -10.47
C LYS A 34 0.83 -7.22 -9.59
N ALA A 35 1.46 -7.52 -8.46
CA ALA A 35 1.85 -6.50 -7.50
C ALA A 35 2.99 -6.97 -6.61
N ASP A 36 3.67 -5.99 -6.02
CA ASP A 36 4.52 -6.17 -4.86
C ASP A 36 3.96 -5.37 -3.68
N GLY A 37 4.04 -5.93 -2.49
CA GLY A 37 3.52 -5.26 -1.32
C GLY A 37 3.67 -6.06 -0.03
N ILE A 38 3.13 -5.48 1.03
CA ILE A 38 3.20 -6.07 2.37
C ILE A 38 1.88 -6.75 2.68
N GLY A 39 1.97 -7.99 3.11
CA GLY A 39 0.87 -8.78 3.61
C GLY A 39 0.72 -8.72 5.12
N SER A 40 0.03 -9.70 5.68
CA SER A 40 -0.27 -9.77 7.11
C SER A 40 -0.41 -11.24 7.54
N PRO A 41 -0.13 -11.57 8.82
CA PRO A 41 -0.41 -12.90 9.35
C PRO A 41 -1.92 -13.22 9.39
N HIS A 42 -2.79 -12.22 9.21
CA HIS A 42 -4.25 -12.40 9.17
C HIS A 42 -4.77 -12.91 7.82
N THR A 43 -3.95 -12.87 6.78
CA THR A 43 -4.32 -13.31 5.44
C THR A 43 -3.37 -14.41 4.95
N ARG A 44 -3.75 -15.10 3.87
CA ARG A 44 -2.96 -16.20 3.32
C ARG A 44 -1.60 -15.71 2.82
N PHE A 45 -0.64 -16.63 2.78
CA PHE A 45 0.66 -16.40 2.16
C PHE A 45 0.50 -15.85 0.73
N GLY A 46 1.30 -14.84 0.40
CA GLY A 46 1.26 -14.20 -0.92
C GLY A 46 0.16 -13.15 -1.11
N TYR A 47 -0.70 -12.94 -0.10
CA TYR A 47 -1.71 -11.88 -0.16
C TYR A 47 -1.14 -10.56 0.30
N VAL A 48 -1.21 -9.56 -0.57
CA VAL A 48 -0.75 -8.18 -0.30
C VAL A 48 -1.95 -7.28 0.01
N TRP A 49 -1.70 -6.27 0.82
CA TRP A 49 -2.74 -5.35 1.28
C TRP A 49 -2.65 -4.00 0.55
N PRO A 50 -3.67 -3.61 -0.23
CA PRO A 50 -3.72 -2.28 -0.88
C PRO A 50 -3.54 -1.12 0.10
N LEU A 51 -4.00 -1.27 1.34
CA LEU A 51 -3.77 -0.30 2.41
C LEU A 51 -2.27 -0.01 2.59
N SER A 52 -1.42 -1.03 2.55
CA SER A 52 0.03 -0.85 2.69
C SER A 52 0.65 -0.13 1.49
N MET A 53 0.10 -0.35 0.30
CA MET A 53 0.51 0.36 -0.92
C MET A 53 0.14 1.84 -0.86
N ALA A 54 -1.06 2.15 -0.36
CA ALA A 54 -1.50 3.53 -0.17
C ALA A 54 -0.61 4.27 0.84
N VAL A 55 -0.28 3.65 1.97
CA VAL A 55 0.65 4.23 2.96
C VAL A 55 2.03 4.45 2.36
N ARG A 56 2.55 3.49 1.56
CA ARG A 56 3.82 3.66 0.85
C ARG A 56 3.81 4.89 -0.06
N GLY A 57 2.73 5.10 -0.80
CA GLY A 57 2.56 6.30 -1.63
C GLY A 57 2.48 7.58 -0.80
N LEU A 58 1.76 7.57 0.32
CA LEU A 58 1.59 8.75 1.19
C LEU A 58 2.90 9.22 1.82
N ILE A 59 3.78 8.30 2.21
CA ILE A 59 5.09 8.63 2.78
C ILE A 59 6.18 8.86 1.72
N ALA A 60 5.89 8.64 0.44
CA ALA A 60 6.84 8.89 -0.63
C ALA A 60 7.06 10.39 -0.83
N SER A 61 8.32 10.79 -1.05
CA SER A 61 8.67 12.19 -1.35
C SER A 61 8.45 12.54 -2.82
N ALA A 62 8.69 11.57 -3.72
CA ALA A 62 8.58 11.77 -5.15
C ALA A 62 7.15 11.57 -5.64
N LYS A 63 6.67 12.50 -6.46
CA LYS A 63 5.32 12.46 -7.04
C LYS A 63 5.11 11.24 -7.93
N GLU A 64 6.16 10.78 -8.61
CA GLU A 64 6.16 9.59 -9.46
C GLU A 64 5.92 8.31 -8.64
N GLU A 65 6.44 8.22 -7.43
CA GLU A 65 6.19 7.08 -6.54
C GLU A 65 4.74 7.06 -6.06
N LYS A 66 4.15 8.23 -5.80
CA LYS A 66 2.72 8.35 -5.45
C LYS A 66 1.83 7.90 -6.60
N LEU A 67 2.13 8.35 -7.82
CA LEU A 67 1.40 7.95 -9.02
C LEU A 67 1.51 6.44 -9.25
N LYS A 68 2.70 5.87 -9.12
CA LYS A 68 2.91 4.43 -9.28
C LYS A 68 2.08 3.62 -8.27
N ALA A 69 1.99 4.06 -7.02
CA ALA A 69 1.16 3.41 -6.02
C ALA A 69 -0.34 3.48 -6.40
N LEU A 70 -0.82 4.64 -6.84
CA LEU A 70 -2.19 4.82 -7.31
C LEU A 70 -2.52 3.90 -8.48
N GLU A 71 -1.65 3.85 -9.49
CA GLU A 71 -1.81 3.00 -10.67
C GLU A 71 -1.82 1.51 -10.31
N GLN A 72 -0.92 1.07 -9.43
CA GLN A 72 -0.86 -0.32 -8.98
C GLN A 72 -2.12 -0.73 -8.24
N ILE A 73 -2.64 0.11 -7.33
CA ILE A 73 -3.88 -0.17 -6.61
C ILE A 73 -5.06 -0.23 -7.59
N ALA A 74 -5.18 0.75 -8.48
CA ALA A 74 -6.27 0.80 -9.46
C ALA A 74 -6.26 -0.39 -10.43
N ALA A 75 -5.08 -0.90 -10.78
CA ALA A 75 -4.91 -2.03 -11.71
C ALA A 75 -5.14 -3.41 -11.05
N THR A 76 -5.32 -3.48 -9.73
CA THR A 76 -5.41 -4.74 -8.97
C THR A 76 -6.74 -4.88 -8.22
N THR A 77 -7.83 -4.50 -8.87
CA THR A 77 -9.19 -4.62 -8.32
C THR A 77 -9.93 -5.87 -8.80
N GLY A 78 -9.27 -6.77 -9.55
CA GLY A 78 -9.92 -7.93 -10.14
C GLY A 78 -11.10 -7.58 -11.05
N GLY A 79 -11.09 -6.39 -11.66
CA GLY A 79 -12.17 -5.87 -12.51
C GLY A 79 -13.40 -5.35 -11.74
N LYS A 80 -13.34 -5.27 -10.42
CA LYS A 80 -14.47 -4.84 -9.56
C LYS A 80 -14.55 -3.33 -9.35
N ASN A 81 -13.48 -2.59 -9.65
CA ASN A 81 -13.37 -1.15 -9.39
C ASN A 81 -13.61 -0.77 -7.92
N MET A 82 -13.30 -1.68 -7.02
CA MET A 82 -13.33 -1.52 -5.58
C MET A 82 -12.05 -2.03 -4.97
N ILE A 83 -11.54 -1.37 -3.95
CA ILE A 83 -10.28 -1.76 -3.32
C ILE A 83 -10.57 -2.77 -2.22
N HIS A 84 -9.94 -3.93 -2.33
CA HIS A 84 -10.10 -5.06 -1.44
C HIS A 84 -9.27 -4.92 -0.15
N GLU A 85 -9.55 -5.75 0.83
CA GLU A 85 -8.71 -5.89 2.02
C GLU A 85 -7.32 -6.42 1.64
N SER A 86 -7.28 -7.51 0.90
CA SER A 86 -6.05 -8.10 0.36
C SER A 86 -6.33 -8.85 -0.93
N PHE A 87 -5.29 -9.10 -1.73
CA PHE A 87 -5.38 -9.93 -2.93
C PHE A 87 -4.07 -10.71 -3.14
N PHE A 88 -4.16 -11.81 -3.87
CA PHE A 88 -2.99 -12.61 -4.18
C PHE A 88 -2.06 -11.89 -5.16
N CYS A 89 -0.79 -11.80 -4.85
CA CYS A 89 0.17 -10.97 -5.60
C CYS A 89 0.39 -11.43 -7.05
N ASP A 90 0.05 -12.67 -7.40
CA ASP A 90 0.12 -13.20 -8.77
C ASP A 90 -1.22 -13.16 -9.52
N ASP A 91 -2.35 -13.03 -8.80
CA ASP A 91 -3.70 -13.10 -9.37
C ASP A 91 -4.68 -12.27 -8.54
N ASP A 92 -4.97 -11.08 -9.00
CA ASP A 92 -5.86 -10.12 -8.32
C ASP A 92 -7.35 -10.49 -8.38
N SER A 93 -7.70 -11.57 -9.09
CA SER A 93 -9.05 -12.15 -9.01
C SER A 93 -9.29 -12.94 -7.70
N LEU A 94 -8.22 -13.27 -7.00
CA LEU A 94 -8.24 -13.93 -5.69
C LEU A 94 -8.03 -12.89 -4.60
N TYR A 95 -9.10 -12.55 -3.91
CA TYR A 95 -9.07 -11.48 -2.90
C TYR A 95 -9.89 -11.84 -1.66
N THR A 96 -9.62 -11.10 -0.56
CA THR A 96 -10.44 -11.09 0.64
C THR A 96 -11.22 -9.78 0.68
N ARG A 97 -12.44 -9.80 1.21
CA ARG A 97 -13.35 -8.65 1.32
C ARG A 97 -13.35 -7.76 0.08
N GLU A 98 -14.30 -7.98 -0.81
CA GLU A 98 -14.43 -7.27 -2.08
C GLU A 98 -14.36 -5.74 -1.92
N TRP A 99 -15.06 -5.19 -0.94
CA TRP A 99 -14.98 -3.80 -0.56
C TRP A 99 -14.44 -3.65 0.86
N PHE A 100 -13.37 -2.91 1.01
CA PHE A 100 -12.75 -2.64 2.30
C PHE A 100 -12.62 -1.12 2.50
N SER A 101 -13.46 -0.57 3.38
CA SER A 101 -13.59 0.89 3.53
C SER A 101 -12.28 1.59 3.87
N TRP A 102 -11.46 0.98 4.72
CA TRP A 102 -10.19 1.55 5.13
C TRP A 102 -9.23 1.72 3.93
N ALA A 103 -9.10 0.70 3.09
CA ALA A 103 -8.24 0.78 1.91
C ALA A 103 -8.77 1.79 0.89
N ASN A 104 -10.09 1.85 0.68
CA ASN A 104 -10.72 2.83 -0.21
C ASN A 104 -10.53 4.26 0.30
N ALA A 105 -10.65 4.50 1.61
CA ALA A 105 -10.41 5.81 2.21
C ALA A 105 -8.94 6.24 2.07
N MET A 106 -7.98 5.32 2.31
CA MET A 106 -6.55 5.61 2.17
C MET A 106 -6.14 5.86 0.71
N TYR A 107 -6.79 5.18 -0.24
CA TYR A 107 -6.61 5.47 -1.66
C TYR A 107 -7.08 6.87 -2.01
N ALA A 108 -8.23 7.27 -1.51
CA ALA A 108 -8.76 8.63 -1.72
C ALA A 108 -7.81 9.69 -1.12
N GLU A 109 -7.28 9.45 0.08
CA GLU A 109 -6.28 10.33 0.70
C GLU A 109 -5.01 10.44 -0.15
N LEU A 110 -4.48 9.31 -0.65
CA LEU A 110 -3.31 9.31 -1.54
C LEU A 110 -3.58 10.07 -2.84
N PHE A 111 -4.77 9.91 -3.41
CA PHE A 111 -5.15 10.62 -4.63
C PHE A 111 -5.21 12.13 -4.41
N LEU A 112 -5.80 12.58 -3.31
CA LEU A 112 -5.82 14.00 -2.95
C LEU A 112 -4.41 14.55 -2.68
N ASP A 113 -3.58 13.81 -1.97
CA ASP A 113 -2.19 14.18 -1.71
C ASP A 113 -1.37 14.29 -3.01
N TYR A 114 -1.58 13.37 -3.95
CA TYR A 114 -0.98 13.45 -5.28
C TYR A 114 -1.39 14.71 -6.04
N LEU A 115 -2.63 15.15 -5.89
CA LEU A 115 -3.14 16.39 -6.49
C LEU A 115 -2.69 17.67 -5.75
N GLY A 116 -2.00 17.55 -4.62
CA GLY A 116 -1.48 18.67 -3.84
C GLY A 116 -2.40 19.15 -2.71
N TYR A 117 -3.44 18.40 -2.38
CA TYR A 117 -4.28 18.68 -1.21
C TYR A 117 -3.70 18.04 0.04
N GLU A 118 -3.74 18.75 1.16
CA GLU A 118 -3.37 18.21 2.47
C GLU A 118 -4.61 17.99 3.31
N LEU A 119 -4.71 16.81 3.95
CA LEU A 119 -5.73 16.55 4.94
C LEU A 119 -5.25 16.99 6.32
N ILE A 120 -6.12 17.62 7.08
CA ILE A 120 -5.88 17.93 8.49
C ILE A 120 -5.88 16.63 9.29
N LYS A 121 -4.78 16.35 9.95
CA LYS A 121 -4.59 15.15 10.76
C LYS A 121 -4.57 15.48 12.25
#